data_b09ad3fb048368a8fbb5594218ac4727
#
_entry.id   b09ad3fb048368a8fbb5594218ac4727
#
_cell.length_a   1.000
_cell.length_b   1.000
_cell.length_c   1.000
_cell.angle_alpha   90.00
_cell.angle_beta   90.00
_cell.angle_gamma   90.00
#
_symmetry.space_group_name_H-M   'P 1'
#
loop_
_entity.id
_entity.type
_entity.pdbx_description
1 polymer ?
#
loop_
_entity_poly.entity_id
_entity_poly.type
_entity_poly.pdbx_seq_one_letter_code
_entity_poly.pdbx_strand_id
1 'polypeptide(L)'
;MSPLGLGNDSVPHFGQNILTAQSMLYLAFWLEPASKFYSLTSIKDSKGSQRWMRWGRDEDAKALRSTMWLWYDWRAAAVADDTGAILDVEQWDGFYDQKNLVARLECIAAQGLTPEARTLSERFPDAKVRVHGELDLPDADWPLPDAEAQAAVDEAALAMARHGVAQAAGDPDRRLEHLMRASDELRSTFITMEARLVEWVGLFLPEARFGKDRSSLGRTVGDAESLEHLSKTLEVELPSVGPSKPEWKALKEWGASVAVFRGQLDRMENGIRTLAEDHLPSLSALLGPLLAARLCVEAHGRMRLARLPAGTVQVLGAEKAFFNHLKTGAPPPKHGHIFMHPWISRSPRWVRGKIARTIAARASIAAKVDA
;
A
#
# COMPACT_ATOMS: atom_id res chain seq x y z
N MET A 1 -27.75 43.37 36.92
CA MET A 1 -26.70 43.64 35.90
C MET A 1 -26.31 42.29 35.31
N SER A 2 -26.54 42.10 34.04
CA SER A 2 -26.60 40.84 33.29
C SER A 2 -25.32 40.00 33.31
N PRO A 3 -25.44 38.65 33.29
CA PRO A 3 -24.33 37.77 32.96
C PRO A 3 -24.22 37.57 31.44
N LEU A 4 -22.99 37.63 30.98
CA LEU A 4 -22.56 37.40 29.60
C LEU A 4 -22.79 35.95 29.16
N GLY A 5 -23.38 35.81 27.98
CA GLY A 5 -23.69 34.54 27.33
C GLY A 5 -22.43 33.80 26.90
N LEU A 6 -22.40 32.53 27.24
CA LEU A 6 -21.48 31.53 26.66
C LEU A 6 -22.11 31.02 25.36
N GLY A 7 -21.43 31.30 24.26
CA GLY A 7 -21.76 30.79 22.95
C GLY A 7 -21.64 29.28 22.88
N ASN A 8 -22.69 28.66 22.36
CA ASN A 8 -22.69 27.27 21.92
C ASN A 8 -21.78 27.11 20.70
N ASP A 9 -20.56 26.64 20.90
CA ASP A 9 -19.76 26.13 19.82
C ASP A 9 -20.26 24.75 19.44
N SER A 10 -20.93 24.72 18.31
CA SER A 10 -21.40 23.52 17.63
C SER A 10 -20.22 22.62 17.25
N VAL A 11 -20.12 21.48 17.91
CA VAL A 11 -19.33 20.34 17.48
C VAL A 11 -19.78 19.93 16.07
N PRO A 12 -18.89 19.83 15.08
CA PRO A 12 -19.29 19.34 13.77
C PRO A 12 -19.72 17.89 13.90
N HIS A 13 -21.00 17.64 13.65
CA HIS A 13 -21.51 16.30 13.39
C HIS A 13 -20.74 15.73 12.18
N PHE A 14 -19.84 14.82 12.44
CA PHE A 14 -19.36 13.87 11.44
C PHE A 14 -20.58 13.08 10.98
N GLY A 15 -21.11 13.48 9.81
CA GLY A 15 -22.15 12.73 9.15
C GLY A 15 -21.67 11.31 8.95
N GLN A 16 -22.44 10.37 9.48
CA GLN A 16 -22.35 8.96 9.16
C GLN A 16 -22.63 8.82 7.67
N ASN A 17 -21.58 8.92 6.84
CA ASN A 17 -21.60 8.40 5.50
C ASN A 17 -21.67 6.88 5.63
N ILE A 18 -22.87 6.36 5.62
CA ILE A 18 -23.13 4.94 5.39
C ILE A 18 -22.56 4.65 4.01
N LEU A 19 -21.38 4.03 3.98
CA LEU A 19 -20.81 3.46 2.76
C LEU A 19 -21.81 2.40 2.30
N THR A 20 -22.52 2.68 1.21
CA THR A 20 -23.41 1.70 0.59
C THR A 20 -22.61 0.46 0.17
N ALA A 21 -23.25 -0.70 0.08
CA ALA A 21 -22.63 -1.95 -0.41
C ALA A 21 -21.86 -1.74 -1.73
N GLN A 22 -22.34 -0.83 -2.56
CA GLN A 22 -21.69 -0.38 -3.79
C GLN A 22 -20.33 0.30 -3.52
N SER A 23 -20.21 1.12 -2.48
CA SER A 23 -18.95 1.78 -2.10
C SER A 23 -17.95 0.80 -1.49
N MET A 24 -18.41 -0.28 -0.84
CA MET A 24 -17.54 -1.35 -0.34
C MET A 24 -17.01 -2.25 -1.46
N LEU A 25 -17.79 -2.49 -2.50
CA LEU A 25 -17.30 -3.15 -3.73
C LEU A 25 -16.20 -2.31 -4.42
N TYR A 26 -16.31 -0.98 -4.41
CA TYR A 26 -15.26 -0.08 -4.87
C TYR A 26 -13.98 -0.16 -4.02
N LEU A 27 -14.09 -0.35 -2.71
CA LEU A 27 -12.91 -0.53 -1.82
C LEU A 27 -12.21 -1.88 -2.04
N ALA A 28 -12.97 -2.95 -2.34
CA ALA A 28 -12.39 -4.23 -2.74
C ALA A 28 -11.66 -4.14 -4.10
N PHE A 29 -12.14 -3.28 -5.01
CA PHE A 29 -11.50 -3.01 -6.30
C PHE A 29 -10.18 -2.23 -6.19
N TRP A 30 -10.01 -1.42 -5.13
CA TRP A 30 -8.78 -0.64 -4.89
C TRP A 30 -7.63 -1.47 -4.31
N LEU A 31 -7.87 -2.73 -3.96
CA LEU A 31 -6.85 -3.68 -3.49
C LEU A 31 -6.18 -4.46 -4.64
N GLU A 32 -6.59 -4.26 -5.89
CA GLU A 32 -5.85 -4.81 -7.01
C GLU A 32 -4.63 -3.96 -7.40
N PRO A 33 -3.47 -4.62 -7.62
CA PRO A 33 -2.27 -3.90 -8.04
C PRO A 33 -2.44 -3.34 -9.44
N ALA A 34 -2.06 -2.09 -9.64
CA ALA A 34 -2.00 -1.37 -10.90
C ALA A 34 -1.19 -2.11 -11.98
N SER A 35 -1.79 -3.10 -12.64
CA SER A 35 -1.18 -3.85 -13.75
C SER A 35 -1.74 -3.53 -15.14
N LYS A 36 -2.52 -2.43 -15.29
CA LYS A 36 -3.05 -2.01 -16.60
C LYS A 36 -2.62 -0.60 -17.01
N PHE A 37 -1.31 -0.35 -17.05
CA PHE A 37 -0.79 0.78 -17.80
C PHE A 37 0.51 0.37 -18.50
N TYR A 38 0.40 -0.33 -19.61
CA TYR A 38 1.43 -0.33 -20.68
C TYR A 38 0.83 -0.87 -21.96
N SER A 39 0.30 0.04 -22.81
CA SER A 39 0.41 -0.09 -24.25
C SER A 39 0.12 1.26 -24.92
N LEU A 40 1.16 2.08 -24.98
CA LEU A 40 1.28 3.14 -25.96
C LEU A 40 2.70 3.02 -26.52
N THR A 41 2.86 2.17 -27.50
CA THR A 41 4.03 2.17 -28.37
C THR A 41 3.82 3.21 -29.46
N SER A 42 4.41 4.37 -29.27
CA SER A 42 4.65 5.33 -30.35
C SER A 42 5.95 4.92 -31.02
N ILE A 43 5.87 4.37 -32.22
CA ILE A 43 7.02 4.16 -33.10
C ILE A 43 7.26 5.47 -33.85
N LYS A 44 8.35 6.16 -33.53
CA LYS A 44 8.91 7.24 -34.35
C LYS A 44 9.81 6.61 -35.39
N ASP A 45 9.55 6.87 -36.65
CA ASP A 45 10.48 6.55 -37.71
C ASP A 45 11.64 7.57 -37.74
N SER A 46 12.74 7.18 -38.37
CA SER A 46 14.02 7.87 -38.33
C SER A 46 14.07 9.19 -39.15
N LYS A 47 12.95 9.78 -39.55
CA LYS A 47 12.90 11.01 -40.39
C LYS A 47 11.85 12.06 -40.02
N GLY A 48 11.33 12.06 -38.79
CA GLY A 48 10.69 13.27 -38.22
C GLY A 48 9.44 13.83 -38.93
N SER A 49 8.70 13.07 -39.73
CA SER A 49 7.54 13.57 -40.48
C SER A 49 6.28 12.83 -40.07
N GLN A 50 5.32 13.57 -39.48
CA GLN A 50 3.97 13.08 -39.21
C GLN A 50 3.18 12.98 -40.50
N ARG A 51 2.97 11.79 -41.01
CA ARG A 51 2.09 11.54 -42.16
C ARG A 51 0.75 10.98 -41.67
N TRP A 52 -0.28 11.82 -41.69
CA TRP A 52 -1.66 11.39 -41.52
C TRP A 52 -2.07 10.59 -42.75
N MET A 53 -2.21 9.25 -42.62
CA MET A 53 -2.84 8.46 -43.67
C MET A 53 -4.35 8.68 -43.61
N ARG A 54 -4.85 9.35 -44.66
CA ARG A 54 -6.26 9.41 -44.96
C ARG A 54 -6.67 8.03 -45.50
N TRP A 55 -7.44 7.28 -44.71
CA TRP A 55 -8.07 6.06 -45.19
C TRP A 55 -9.13 6.46 -46.23
N GLY A 56 -9.02 5.86 -47.42
CA GLY A 56 -10.01 6.02 -48.47
C GLY A 56 -11.35 5.45 -48.05
N ARG A 57 -12.41 6.09 -48.51
CA ARG A 57 -13.76 5.55 -48.48
C ARG A 57 -13.79 4.25 -49.31
N ASP A 58 -13.73 3.12 -48.68
CA ASP A 58 -14.31 1.91 -49.24
C ASP A 58 -15.71 1.78 -48.66
N GLU A 59 -16.67 2.23 -49.46
CA GLU A 59 -18.08 1.92 -49.32
C GLU A 59 -18.29 0.45 -49.77
N ASP A 60 -17.88 -0.49 -48.94
CA ASP A 60 -18.33 -1.86 -49.02
C ASP A 60 -18.92 -2.26 -47.68
N ALA A 61 -20.21 -2.56 -47.74
CA ALA A 61 -21.10 -2.96 -46.68
C ALA A 61 -20.52 -4.06 -45.76
N LYS A 62 -19.70 -3.66 -44.80
CA LYS A 62 -19.64 -4.37 -43.53
C LYS A 62 -20.88 -3.97 -42.76
N ALA A 63 -21.90 -4.85 -42.78
CA ALA A 63 -22.98 -4.79 -41.81
C ALA A 63 -22.36 -4.36 -40.46
N LEU A 64 -22.76 -3.21 -39.94
CA LEU A 64 -22.46 -2.78 -38.60
C LEU A 64 -22.91 -3.93 -37.69
N ARG A 65 -21.98 -4.79 -37.26
CA ARG A 65 -22.23 -5.66 -36.13
C ARG A 65 -22.25 -4.71 -34.95
N SER A 66 -23.46 -4.34 -34.54
CA SER A 66 -23.63 -3.60 -33.28
C SER A 66 -22.89 -4.39 -32.20
N THR A 67 -22.00 -3.72 -31.48
CA THR A 67 -21.27 -4.40 -30.40
C THR A 67 -22.28 -4.68 -29.31
N MET A 68 -22.47 -5.96 -28.98
CA MET A 68 -23.34 -6.33 -27.87
C MET A 68 -22.52 -6.36 -26.58
N TRP A 69 -23.14 -5.95 -25.48
CA TRP A 69 -22.53 -5.87 -24.17
C TRP A 69 -23.30 -6.73 -23.19
N LEU A 70 -22.61 -7.65 -22.48
CA LEU A 70 -23.15 -8.42 -21.37
C LEU A 70 -22.80 -7.67 -20.07
N TRP A 71 -23.83 -7.21 -19.39
CA TRP A 71 -23.74 -6.57 -18.09
C TRP A 71 -24.45 -7.45 -17.04
N TYR A 72 -23.94 -7.50 -15.80
CA TYR A 72 -24.54 -8.29 -14.74
C TYR A 72 -24.19 -7.75 -13.35
N ASP A 73 -25.07 -8.01 -12.41
CA ASP A 73 -24.84 -7.81 -10.98
C ASP A 73 -25.34 -9.03 -10.18
N TRP A 74 -25.52 -8.84 -8.88
CA TRP A 74 -26.02 -9.91 -8.01
C TRP A 74 -27.49 -10.26 -8.27
N ARG A 75 -28.30 -9.40 -8.89
CA ARG A 75 -29.75 -9.53 -9.13
C ARG A 75 -30.06 -10.15 -10.48
N ALA A 76 -29.32 -9.76 -11.49
CA ALA A 76 -29.68 -10.06 -12.87
C ALA A 76 -28.48 -9.96 -13.79
N ALA A 77 -28.65 -10.40 -15.01
CA ALA A 77 -27.77 -10.15 -16.13
C ALA A 77 -28.58 -9.65 -17.34
N ALA A 78 -27.99 -8.78 -18.16
CA ALA A 78 -28.61 -8.24 -19.37
C ALA A 78 -27.62 -8.20 -20.52
N VAL A 79 -28.11 -8.39 -21.72
CA VAL A 79 -27.40 -8.11 -22.97
C VAL A 79 -28.01 -6.85 -23.59
N ALA A 80 -27.17 -5.84 -23.86
CA ALA A 80 -27.57 -4.60 -24.48
C ALA A 80 -26.77 -4.34 -25.76
N ASP A 81 -27.35 -3.59 -26.70
CA ASP A 81 -26.66 -3.11 -27.89
C ASP A 81 -25.86 -1.83 -27.67
N ASP A 82 -25.23 -1.29 -28.73
CA ASP A 82 -24.44 -0.06 -28.67
C ASP A 82 -25.27 1.20 -28.31
N THR A 83 -26.60 1.14 -28.42
CA THR A 83 -27.50 2.24 -28.07
C THR A 83 -27.96 2.17 -26.60
N GLY A 84 -27.64 1.07 -25.90
CA GLY A 84 -28.11 0.80 -24.54
C GLY A 84 -29.46 0.08 -24.50
N ALA A 85 -30.07 -0.28 -25.67
CA ALA A 85 -31.31 -1.04 -25.67
C ALA A 85 -31.08 -2.46 -25.20
N ILE A 86 -31.86 -2.93 -24.22
CA ILE A 86 -31.77 -4.27 -23.67
C ILE A 86 -32.38 -5.25 -24.65
N LEU A 87 -31.59 -6.26 -25.06
CA LEU A 87 -31.97 -7.31 -25.96
C LEU A 87 -32.54 -8.54 -25.23
N ASP A 88 -31.94 -8.87 -24.08
CA ASP A 88 -32.36 -10.01 -23.25
C ASP A 88 -31.95 -9.81 -21.81
N VAL A 89 -32.75 -10.32 -20.87
CA VAL A 89 -32.53 -10.20 -19.41
C VAL A 89 -32.81 -11.52 -18.71
N GLU A 90 -31.90 -11.95 -17.88
CA GLU A 90 -32.11 -13.07 -16.95
C GLU A 90 -32.05 -12.53 -15.51
N GLN A 91 -33.12 -12.74 -14.76
CA GLN A 91 -33.20 -12.32 -13.37
C GLN A 91 -32.94 -13.50 -12.44
N TRP A 92 -32.28 -13.22 -11.32
CA TRP A 92 -32.12 -14.21 -10.28
C TRP A 92 -33.44 -14.38 -9.50
N ASP A 93 -33.92 -15.59 -9.44
CA ASP A 93 -35.16 -16.00 -8.76
C ASP A 93 -34.89 -16.73 -7.43
N GLY A 94 -33.63 -16.76 -6.98
CA GLY A 94 -33.22 -17.48 -5.79
C GLY A 94 -33.55 -16.75 -4.49
N PHE A 95 -33.42 -17.48 -3.38
CA PHE A 95 -33.61 -16.92 -2.04
C PHE A 95 -32.46 -15.99 -1.63
N TYR A 96 -32.80 -14.87 -1.00
CA TYR A 96 -31.84 -13.90 -0.45
C TYR A 96 -31.21 -14.38 0.87
N ASP A 97 -30.77 -15.65 0.94
CA ASP A 97 -30.02 -16.10 2.10
C ASP A 97 -28.56 -15.61 2.03
N GLN A 98 -27.99 -15.39 3.19
CA GLN A 98 -26.65 -14.81 3.33
C GLN A 98 -25.59 -15.64 2.59
N LYS A 99 -25.68 -16.98 2.60
CA LYS A 99 -24.70 -17.86 1.97
C LYS A 99 -24.71 -17.74 0.45
N ASN A 100 -25.89 -17.70 -0.16
CA ASN A 100 -26.05 -17.55 -1.60
C ASN A 100 -25.60 -16.17 -2.07
N LEU A 101 -25.97 -15.12 -1.31
CA LEU A 101 -25.55 -13.75 -1.61
C LEU A 101 -24.03 -13.58 -1.48
N VAL A 102 -23.39 -14.10 -0.44
CA VAL A 102 -21.91 -14.06 -0.30
C VAL A 102 -21.25 -14.77 -1.48
N ALA A 103 -21.70 -15.98 -1.86
CA ALA A 103 -21.13 -16.70 -2.98
C ALA A 103 -21.27 -15.95 -4.32
N ARG A 104 -22.40 -15.26 -4.53
CA ARG A 104 -22.61 -14.43 -5.73
C ARG A 104 -21.70 -13.21 -5.74
N LEU A 105 -21.59 -12.50 -4.61
CA LEU A 105 -20.71 -11.35 -4.49
C LEU A 105 -19.23 -11.74 -4.65
N GLU A 106 -18.80 -12.88 -4.10
CA GLU A 106 -17.45 -13.42 -4.29
C GLU A 106 -17.19 -13.78 -5.76
N CYS A 107 -18.18 -14.38 -6.45
CA CYS A 107 -18.10 -14.67 -7.87
C CYS A 107 -17.89 -13.39 -8.70
N ILE A 108 -18.68 -12.35 -8.44
CA ILE A 108 -18.58 -11.05 -9.12
C ILE A 108 -17.23 -10.37 -8.81
N ALA A 109 -16.81 -10.38 -7.55
CA ALA A 109 -15.53 -9.80 -7.14
C ALA A 109 -14.33 -10.51 -7.82
N ALA A 110 -14.44 -11.82 -8.06
CA ALA A 110 -13.46 -12.60 -8.82
C ALA A 110 -13.60 -12.44 -10.35
N GLN A 111 -14.44 -11.52 -10.83
CA GLN A 111 -14.77 -11.34 -12.25
C GLN A 111 -15.36 -12.60 -12.91
N GLY A 112 -15.98 -13.46 -12.11
CA GLY A 112 -16.70 -14.64 -12.59
C GLY A 112 -18.11 -14.29 -13.04
N LEU A 113 -18.65 -15.05 -14.00
CA LEU A 113 -20.01 -14.89 -14.45
C LEU A 113 -20.99 -15.53 -13.46
N THR A 114 -22.04 -14.80 -13.09
CA THR A 114 -23.18 -15.39 -12.38
C THR A 114 -23.89 -16.42 -13.25
N PRO A 115 -24.72 -17.32 -12.71
CA PRO A 115 -25.45 -18.30 -13.53
C PRO A 115 -26.24 -17.65 -14.67
N GLU A 116 -26.94 -16.54 -14.39
CA GLU A 116 -27.72 -15.78 -15.38
C GLU A 116 -26.81 -15.17 -16.46
N ALA A 117 -25.70 -14.58 -16.06
CA ALA A 117 -24.70 -14.02 -16.98
C ALA A 117 -24.07 -15.10 -17.86
N ARG A 118 -23.89 -16.32 -17.34
CA ARG A 118 -23.40 -17.46 -18.10
C ARG A 118 -24.42 -17.90 -19.12
N THR A 119 -25.70 -18.03 -18.77
CA THR A 119 -26.80 -18.37 -19.68
C THR A 119 -26.87 -17.37 -20.83
N LEU A 120 -26.79 -16.06 -20.54
CA LEU A 120 -26.80 -15.04 -21.58
C LEU A 120 -25.51 -15.07 -22.44
N SER A 121 -24.34 -15.33 -21.84
CA SER A 121 -23.11 -15.49 -22.61
C SER A 121 -23.14 -16.67 -23.59
N GLU A 122 -23.82 -17.74 -23.24
CA GLU A 122 -24.03 -18.88 -24.16
C GLU A 122 -25.01 -18.56 -25.29
N ARG A 123 -26.07 -17.77 -25.03
CA ARG A 123 -27.00 -17.30 -26.07
C ARG A 123 -26.40 -16.23 -26.98
N PHE A 124 -25.53 -15.38 -26.44
CA PHE A 124 -24.91 -14.25 -27.15
C PHE A 124 -23.37 -14.35 -27.10
N PRO A 125 -22.76 -15.30 -27.79
CA PRO A 125 -21.31 -15.56 -27.69
C PRO A 125 -20.44 -14.40 -28.18
N ASP A 126 -21.00 -13.51 -29.01
CA ASP A 126 -20.31 -12.30 -29.50
C ASP A 126 -20.43 -11.11 -28.54
N ALA A 127 -21.20 -11.21 -27.44
CA ALA A 127 -21.37 -10.16 -26.46
C ALA A 127 -20.09 -10.00 -25.63
N LYS A 128 -19.64 -8.76 -25.47
CA LYS A 128 -18.49 -8.43 -24.64
C LYS A 128 -18.93 -8.23 -23.20
N VAL A 129 -18.28 -8.93 -22.27
CA VAL A 129 -18.55 -8.77 -20.85
C VAL A 129 -18.07 -7.40 -20.39
N ARG A 130 -18.94 -6.65 -19.70
CA ARG A 130 -18.59 -5.43 -18.98
C ARG A 130 -18.78 -5.61 -17.49
N VAL A 131 -17.87 -5.02 -16.73
CA VAL A 131 -17.97 -5.02 -15.27
C VAL A 131 -19.03 -4.02 -14.83
N HIS A 132 -19.77 -4.35 -13.77
CA HIS A 132 -20.77 -3.47 -13.16
C HIS A 132 -20.21 -2.04 -12.92
N GLY A 133 -21.00 -1.03 -13.28
CA GLY A 133 -20.65 0.39 -13.17
C GLY A 133 -19.96 1.01 -14.38
N GLU A 134 -19.55 0.22 -15.38
CA GLU A 134 -18.97 0.74 -16.63
C GLU A 134 -20.00 0.94 -17.74
N LEU A 135 -21.20 0.39 -17.59
CA LEU A 135 -22.29 0.54 -18.54
C LEU A 135 -23.33 1.48 -17.97
N ASP A 136 -23.42 2.67 -18.57
CA ASP A 136 -24.54 3.56 -18.36
C ASP A 136 -25.69 3.10 -19.28
N LEU A 137 -26.75 2.54 -18.72
CA LEU A 137 -27.95 2.10 -19.40
C LEU A 137 -29.08 3.07 -19.04
N PRO A 138 -29.18 4.24 -19.72
CA PRO A 138 -30.07 5.32 -19.29
C PRO A 138 -31.57 4.96 -19.33
N ASP A 139 -31.95 3.99 -20.13
CA ASP A 139 -33.36 3.62 -20.36
C ASP A 139 -33.68 2.18 -19.96
N ALA A 140 -32.82 1.52 -19.18
CA ALA A 140 -33.04 0.14 -18.80
C ALA A 140 -33.94 0.04 -17.56
N ASP A 141 -35.08 -0.66 -17.68
CA ASP A 141 -35.86 -1.13 -16.54
C ASP A 141 -35.06 -2.22 -15.79
N TRP A 142 -34.07 -1.79 -15.06
CA TRP A 142 -33.26 -2.67 -14.23
C TRP A 142 -34.00 -2.92 -12.91
N PRO A 143 -34.13 -4.18 -12.47
CA PRO A 143 -34.87 -4.49 -11.26
C PRO A 143 -34.23 -3.81 -10.04
N LEU A 144 -35.00 -2.88 -9.44
CA LEU A 144 -34.55 -2.22 -8.20
C LEU A 144 -34.79 -3.19 -7.02
N PRO A 145 -33.80 -3.33 -6.12
CA PRO A 145 -34.00 -4.14 -4.92
C PRO A 145 -35.02 -3.46 -4.02
N ASP A 146 -35.90 -4.25 -3.41
CA ASP A 146 -36.69 -3.77 -2.29
C ASP A 146 -35.81 -3.57 -1.04
N ALA A 147 -36.38 -3.01 0.02
CA ALA A 147 -35.64 -2.71 1.25
C ALA A 147 -35.10 -3.98 1.95
N GLU A 148 -35.80 -5.10 1.84
CA GLU A 148 -35.38 -6.38 2.42
C GLU A 148 -34.19 -6.98 1.65
N ALA A 149 -34.29 -7.03 0.33
CA ALA A 149 -33.21 -7.49 -0.54
C ALA A 149 -31.94 -6.61 -0.39
N GLN A 150 -32.12 -5.29 -0.30
CA GLN A 150 -30.98 -4.38 -0.06
C GLN A 150 -30.30 -4.64 1.29
N ALA A 151 -31.08 -4.82 2.36
CA ALA A 151 -30.54 -5.13 3.68
C ALA A 151 -29.80 -6.48 3.69
N ALA A 152 -30.33 -7.50 3.01
CA ALA A 152 -29.70 -8.82 2.90
C ALA A 152 -28.35 -8.73 2.16
N VAL A 153 -28.26 -7.95 1.08
CA VAL A 153 -27.01 -7.74 0.33
C VAL A 153 -26.00 -6.95 1.16
N ASP A 154 -26.42 -5.92 1.88
CA ASP A 154 -25.53 -5.15 2.73
C ASP A 154 -24.94 -6.03 3.85
N GLU A 155 -25.73 -6.93 4.43
CA GLU A 155 -25.25 -7.90 5.41
C GLU A 155 -24.28 -8.92 4.77
N ALA A 156 -24.59 -9.44 3.59
CA ALA A 156 -23.71 -10.36 2.86
C ALA A 156 -22.40 -9.70 2.46
N ALA A 157 -22.44 -8.46 1.98
CA ALA A 157 -21.23 -7.69 1.65
C ALA A 157 -20.35 -7.45 2.90
N LEU A 158 -20.96 -7.15 4.03
CA LEU A 158 -20.25 -7.02 5.30
C LEU A 158 -19.64 -8.34 5.77
N ALA A 159 -20.35 -9.47 5.60
CA ALA A 159 -19.85 -10.80 5.91
C ALA A 159 -18.66 -11.17 5.01
N MET A 160 -18.75 -10.90 3.71
CA MET A 160 -17.65 -11.09 2.76
C MET A 160 -16.43 -10.24 3.13
N ALA A 161 -16.63 -8.96 3.47
CA ALA A 161 -15.54 -8.08 3.91
C ALA A 161 -14.86 -8.59 5.18
N ARG A 162 -15.64 -9.04 6.18
CA ARG A 162 -15.10 -9.64 7.42
C ARG A 162 -14.31 -10.91 7.14
N HIS A 163 -14.80 -11.76 6.24
CA HIS A 163 -14.11 -12.97 5.83
C HIS A 163 -12.77 -12.64 5.12
N GLY A 164 -12.77 -11.68 4.21
CA GLY A 164 -11.55 -11.20 3.54
C GLY A 164 -10.51 -10.64 4.52
N VAL A 165 -10.97 -9.86 5.54
CA VAL A 165 -10.08 -9.37 6.60
C VAL A 165 -9.50 -10.53 7.42
N ALA A 166 -10.34 -11.52 7.78
CA ALA A 166 -9.87 -12.69 8.52
C ALA A 166 -8.85 -13.53 7.73
N GLN A 167 -9.06 -13.70 6.42
CA GLN A 167 -8.09 -14.34 5.54
C GLN A 167 -6.78 -13.53 5.44
N ALA A 168 -6.89 -12.21 5.29
CA ALA A 168 -5.72 -11.33 5.25
C ALA A 168 -4.90 -11.36 6.56
N ALA A 169 -5.56 -11.53 7.71
CA ALA A 169 -4.87 -11.70 8.99
C ALA A 169 -4.04 -13.00 9.06
N GLY A 170 -4.42 -14.04 8.32
CA GLY A 170 -3.65 -15.28 8.16
C GLY A 170 -2.49 -15.18 7.17
N ASP A 171 -2.47 -14.17 6.31
CA ASP A 171 -1.46 -14.00 5.27
C ASP A 171 -0.15 -13.43 5.86
N PRO A 172 0.99 -14.17 5.81
CA PRO A 172 2.26 -13.67 6.28
C PRO A 172 2.76 -12.42 5.54
N ASP A 173 2.46 -12.25 4.25
CA ASP A 173 2.83 -11.06 3.48
C ASP A 173 2.15 -9.81 4.04
N ARG A 174 0.85 -9.89 4.38
CA ARG A 174 0.10 -8.79 4.99
C ARG A 174 0.58 -8.47 6.40
N ARG A 175 0.83 -9.50 7.19
CA ARG A 175 1.38 -9.34 8.54
C ARG A 175 2.75 -8.67 8.52
N LEU A 176 3.61 -9.06 7.58
CA LEU A 176 4.93 -8.47 7.38
C LEU A 176 4.83 -7.00 6.92
N GLU A 177 3.89 -6.70 6.02
CA GLU A 177 3.61 -5.33 5.57
C GLU A 177 3.21 -4.41 6.72
N HIS A 178 2.29 -4.83 7.59
CA HIS A 178 1.86 -4.04 8.75
C HIS A 178 2.99 -3.80 9.75
N LEU A 179 3.79 -4.83 10.06
CA LEU A 179 4.94 -4.68 10.94
C LEU A 179 6.00 -3.73 10.37
N MET A 180 6.27 -3.83 9.06
CA MET A 180 7.24 -2.97 8.39
C MET A 180 6.78 -1.50 8.38
N ARG A 181 5.51 -1.23 8.04
CA ARG A 181 4.95 0.12 8.04
C ARG A 181 4.98 0.73 9.45
N ALA A 182 4.50 0.00 10.45
CA ALA A 182 4.54 0.47 11.83
C ALA A 182 5.97 0.70 12.33
N SER A 183 6.95 -0.14 11.93
CA SER A 183 8.36 0.06 12.24
C SER A 183 8.93 1.33 11.59
N ASP A 184 8.55 1.63 10.34
CA ASP A 184 9.01 2.83 9.64
C ASP A 184 8.43 4.12 10.26
N GLU A 185 7.16 4.13 10.61
CA GLU A 185 6.49 5.24 11.29
C GLU A 185 7.12 5.49 12.68
N LEU A 186 7.32 4.42 13.45
CA LEU A 186 7.95 4.49 14.76
C LEU A 186 9.41 4.98 14.66
N ARG A 187 10.16 4.52 13.66
CA ARG A 187 11.53 4.96 13.39
C ARG A 187 11.59 6.45 13.03
N SER A 188 10.68 6.92 12.20
CA SER A 188 10.58 8.34 11.84
C SER A 188 10.31 9.20 13.07
N THR A 189 9.36 8.79 13.91
CA THR A 189 9.03 9.46 15.18
C THR A 189 10.22 9.44 16.13
N PHE A 190 10.86 8.28 16.32
CA PHE A 190 12.05 8.14 17.16
C PHE A 190 13.17 9.09 16.74
N ILE A 191 13.51 9.15 15.44
CA ILE A 191 14.57 10.04 14.94
C ILE A 191 14.26 11.50 15.25
N THR A 192 13.00 11.91 15.09
CA THR A 192 12.57 13.30 15.39
C THR A 192 12.69 13.61 16.89
N MET A 193 12.22 12.68 17.73
CA MET A 193 12.29 12.86 19.19
C MET A 193 13.71 12.82 19.72
N GLU A 194 14.56 11.93 19.20
CA GLU A 194 15.97 11.84 19.54
C GLU A 194 16.73 13.11 19.13
N ALA A 195 16.48 13.63 17.92
CA ALA A 195 17.08 14.89 17.48
C ALA A 195 16.71 16.05 18.41
N ARG A 196 15.45 16.16 18.82
CA ARG A 196 15.00 17.17 19.78
C ARG A 196 15.66 16.99 21.13
N LEU A 197 15.82 15.75 21.62
CA LEU A 197 16.51 15.48 22.88
C LEU A 197 17.96 15.94 22.82
N VAL A 198 18.67 15.68 21.73
CA VAL A 198 20.07 16.11 21.52
C VAL A 198 20.18 17.63 21.58
N GLU A 199 19.30 18.35 20.89
CA GLU A 199 19.28 19.82 20.91
C GLU A 199 18.96 20.36 22.27
N TRP A 200 18.02 19.78 23.01
CA TRP A 200 17.60 20.25 24.33
C TRP A 200 18.65 19.97 25.38
N VAL A 201 19.28 18.80 25.38
CA VAL A 201 20.43 18.53 26.27
C VAL A 201 21.62 19.44 25.94
N GLY A 202 21.90 19.65 24.64
CA GLY A 202 22.95 20.51 24.15
C GLY A 202 22.78 21.99 24.54
N LEU A 203 21.54 22.47 24.81
CA LEU A 203 21.28 23.81 25.31
C LEU A 203 21.90 24.02 26.70
N PHE A 204 21.86 23.02 27.56
CA PHE A 204 22.40 23.09 28.93
C PHE A 204 23.82 22.52 29.02
N LEU A 205 24.16 21.52 28.20
CA LEU A 205 25.47 20.86 28.19
C LEU A 205 26.08 20.94 26.78
N PRO A 206 26.55 22.14 26.35
CA PRO A 206 27.00 22.36 24.97
C PRO A 206 28.27 21.58 24.60
N GLU A 207 29.06 21.19 25.61
CA GLU A 207 30.28 20.40 25.41
C GLU A 207 30.00 18.89 25.27
N ALA A 208 28.77 18.45 25.55
CA ALA A 208 28.38 17.05 25.41
C ALA A 208 28.48 16.59 23.94
N ARG A 209 29.40 15.69 23.67
CA ARG A 209 29.63 15.13 22.33
C ARG A 209 28.85 13.84 22.19
N PHE A 210 27.69 13.93 21.57
CA PHE A 210 26.90 12.76 21.21
C PHE A 210 27.56 12.12 20.00
N GLY A 211 28.15 10.93 20.18
CA GLY A 211 28.72 10.15 19.08
C GLY A 211 27.70 9.76 18.00
N LYS A 212 28.12 8.94 17.05
CA LYS A 212 27.20 8.39 16.03
C LYS A 212 26.14 7.45 16.61
N ASP A 213 26.49 6.79 17.71
CA ASP A 213 25.57 5.93 18.46
C ASP A 213 24.97 6.72 19.63
N ARG A 214 23.72 7.13 19.44
CA ARG A 214 22.93 7.87 20.45
C ARG A 214 21.88 6.97 21.10
N SER A 215 21.94 5.67 20.89
CA SER A 215 20.88 4.73 21.30
C SER A 215 20.66 4.70 22.82
N SER A 216 21.66 5.05 23.62
CA SER A 216 21.58 5.12 25.09
C SER A 216 21.14 6.48 25.63
N LEU A 217 21.20 7.56 24.82
CA LEU A 217 20.98 8.95 25.32
C LEU A 217 19.62 9.11 26.00
N GLY A 218 18.55 8.60 25.41
CA GLY A 218 17.22 8.66 26.01
C GLY A 218 17.16 8.05 27.40
N ARG A 219 17.81 6.90 27.58
CA ARG A 219 17.90 6.23 28.88
C ARG A 219 18.78 7.04 29.86
N THR A 220 19.94 7.47 29.40
CA THR A 220 20.87 8.26 30.22
C THR A 220 20.21 9.52 30.79
N VAL A 221 19.44 10.24 29.97
CA VAL A 221 18.66 11.41 30.38
C VAL A 221 17.49 11.04 31.29
N GLY A 222 16.75 10.01 30.92
CA GLY A 222 15.57 9.54 31.65
C GLY A 222 15.90 9.02 33.07
N ASP A 223 17.07 8.42 33.26
CA ASP A 223 17.50 7.83 34.52
C ASP A 223 18.23 8.89 35.40
N ALA A 224 18.71 10.00 34.82
CA ALA A 224 19.43 11.02 35.56
C ALA A 224 18.55 11.72 36.62
N GLU A 225 19.03 11.84 37.85
CA GLU A 225 18.29 12.49 38.95
C GLU A 225 18.29 14.01 38.82
N SER A 226 19.40 14.56 38.32
CA SER A 226 19.60 16.00 38.15
C SER A 226 20.53 16.32 36.97
N LEU A 227 20.61 17.59 36.56
CA LEU A 227 21.54 18.02 35.52
C LEU A 227 22.99 17.74 35.92
N GLU A 228 23.31 17.87 37.22
CA GLU A 228 24.63 17.55 37.76
C GLU A 228 24.96 16.04 37.60
N HIS A 229 23.98 15.17 37.86
CA HIS A 229 24.16 13.74 37.61
C HIS A 229 24.38 13.46 36.12
N LEU A 230 23.62 14.12 35.24
CA LEU A 230 23.77 13.99 33.81
C LEU A 230 25.12 14.48 33.30
N SER A 231 25.60 15.64 33.79
CA SER A 231 26.91 16.20 33.41
C SER A 231 28.08 15.29 33.79
N LYS A 232 28.02 14.69 35.00
CA LYS A 232 28.99 13.66 35.43
C LYS A 232 28.96 12.41 34.56
N THR A 233 27.78 11.95 34.20
CA THR A 233 27.61 10.75 33.34
C THR A 233 28.11 11.00 31.92
N LEU A 234 27.96 12.22 31.41
CA LEU A 234 28.43 12.62 30.07
C LEU A 234 29.86 13.15 30.07
N GLU A 235 30.52 13.19 31.23
CA GLU A 235 31.91 13.68 31.42
C GLU A 235 32.11 15.12 30.91
N VAL A 236 31.14 16.00 31.18
CA VAL A 236 31.17 17.42 30.80
C VAL A 236 31.04 18.33 32.04
N GLU A 237 31.52 19.56 31.94
CA GLU A 237 31.37 20.53 33.00
C GLU A 237 29.92 20.92 33.26
N LEU A 238 29.59 21.12 34.54
CA LEU A 238 28.27 21.59 34.93
C LEU A 238 28.13 23.08 34.56
N PRO A 239 27.11 23.51 33.83
CA PRO A 239 26.93 24.89 33.43
C PRO A 239 26.56 25.77 34.64
N SER A 240 26.91 27.06 34.58
CA SER A 240 26.54 28.05 35.60
C SER A 240 25.04 28.34 35.66
N VAL A 241 24.33 28.09 34.55
CA VAL A 241 22.88 28.27 34.42
C VAL A 241 22.30 26.96 33.95
N GLY A 242 21.38 26.40 34.73
CA GLY A 242 20.67 25.15 34.43
C GLY A 242 19.17 25.35 34.23
N PRO A 243 18.44 24.30 33.88
CA PRO A 243 16.99 24.31 33.76
C PRO A 243 16.34 24.54 35.15
N SER A 244 15.18 25.17 35.15
CA SER A 244 14.29 25.17 36.30
C SER A 244 13.80 23.75 36.65
N LYS A 245 13.31 23.54 37.86
CA LYS A 245 12.77 22.23 38.28
C LYS A 245 11.69 21.67 37.30
N PRO A 246 10.69 22.47 36.84
CA PRO A 246 9.73 22.00 35.86
C PRO A 246 10.34 21.63 34.50
N GLU A 247 11.31 22.45 34.03
CA GLU A 247 11.99 22.16 32.75
C GLU A 247 12.84 20.90 32.84
N TRP A 248 13.57 20.70 33.93
CA TRP A 248 14.31 19.46 34.16
C TRP A 248 13.40 18.24 34.16
N LYS A 249 12.25 18.34 34.84
CA LYS A 249 11.26 17.27 34.85
C LYS A 249 10.76 16.93 33.43
N ALA A 250 10.43 17.95 32.63
CA ALA A 250 10.00 17.78 31.25
C ALA A 250 11.09 17.14 30.37
N LEU A 251 12.35 17.59 30.49
CA LEU A 251 13.50 17.04 29.77
C LEU A 251 13.72 15.56 30.11
N LYS A 252 13.66 15.22 31.39
CA LYS A 252 13.79 13.85 31.89
C LYS A 252 12.71 12.95 31.36
N GLU A 253 11.43 13.38 31.41
CA GLU A 253 10.28 12.65 30.88
C GLU A 253 10.38 12.46 29.35
N TRP A 254 10.89 13.47 28.63
CA TRP A 254 11.18 13.36 27.20
C TRP A 254 12.25 12.30 26.92
N GLY A 255 13.36 12.31 27.67
CA GLY A 255 14.41 11.29 27.59
C GLY A 255 13.86 9.86 27.81
N ALA A 256 13.06 9.68 28.87
CA ALA A 256 12.40 8.41 29.16
C ALA A 256 11.50 7.96 28.01
N SER A 257 10.74 8.88 27.41
CA SER A 257 9.90 8.58 26.24
C SER A 257 10.74 8.12 25.05
N VAL A 258 11.86 8.80 24.75
CA VAL A 258 12.80 8.38 23.67
C VAL A 258 13.34 6.98 23.92
N ALA A 259 13.68 6.63 25.18
CA ALA A 259 14.12 5.29 25.54
C ALA A 259 13.03 4.22 25.31
N VAL A 260 11.77 4.54 25.64
CA VAL A 260 10.61 3.65 25.38
C VAL A 260 10.44 3.41 23.89
N PHE A 261 10.46 4.47 23.07
CA PHE A 261 10.35 4.34 21.60
C PHE A 261 11.48 3.50 21.01
N ARG A 262 12.71 3.67 21.49
CA ARG A 262 13.84 2.83 21.08
C ARG A 262 13.59 1.36 21.39
N GLY A 263 13.16 1.05 22.60
CA GLY A 263 12.86 -0.33 23.01
C GLY A 263 11.68 -0.93 22.22
N GLN A 264 10.69 -0.13 21.85
CA GLN A 264 9.60 -0.59 20.98
C GLN A 264 10.10 -0.90 19.57
N LEU A 265 10.95 -0.03 19.00
CA LEU A 265 11.54 -0.25 17.68
C LEU A 265 12.34 -1.54 17.62
N ASP A 266 13.17 -1.82 18.65
CA ASP A 266 13.94 -3.07 18.75
C ASP A 266 13.03 -4.30 18.79
N ARG A 267 11.92 -4.24 19.53
CA ARG A 267 10.94 -5.33 19.58
C ARG A 267 10.24 -5.55 18.24
N MET A 268 9.87 -4.48 17.54
CA MET A 268 9.25 -4.57 16.22
C MET A 268 10.22 -5.16 15.20
N GLU A 269 11.47 -4.70 15.18
CA GLU A 269 12.50 -5.27 14.31
C GLU A 269 12.72 -6.76 14.57
N ASN A 270 12.70 -7.20 15.85
CA ASN A 270 12.80 -8.62 16.18
C ASN A 270 11.59 -9.41 15.68
N GLY A 271 10.37 -8.88 15.82
CA GLY A 271 9.16 -9.48 15.23
C GLY A 271 9.23 -9.62 13.72
N ILE A 272 9.74 -8.59 13.03
CA ILE A 272 9.96 -8.63 11.57
C ILE A 272 11.00 -9.71 11.22
N ARG A 273 12.10 -9.82 11.97
CA ARG A 273 13.15 -10.82 11.74
C ARG A 273 12.58 -12.23 11.81
N THR A 274 11.88 -12.55 12.91
CA THR A 274 11.27 -13.87 13.09
C THR A 274 10.30 -14.20 11.97
N LEU A 275 9.38 -13.30 11.65
CA LEU A 275 8.41 -13.54 10.58
C LEU A 275 9.07 -13.66 9.20
N ALA A 276 10.12 -12.87 8.93
CA ALA A 276 10.83 -12.95 7.66
C ALA A 276 11.69 -14.22 7.53
N GLU A 277 12.28 -14.70 8.61
CA GLU A 277 13.04 -15.96 8.62
C GLU A 277 12.13 -17.16 8.35
N ASP A 278 10.92 -17.16 8.90
CA ASP A 278 9.93 -18.20 8.65
C ASP A 278 9.35 -18.13 7.23
N HIS A 279 9.05 -16.93 6.76
CA HIS A 279 8.32 -16.72 5.50
C HIS A 279 9.23 -16.65 4.26
N LEU A 280 10.46 -16.17 4.43
CA LEU A 280 11.47 -15.89 3.37
C LEU A 280 12.84 -16.46 3.78
N PRO A 281 12.96 -17.76 4.07
CA PRO A 281 14.18 -18.32 4.64
C PRO A 281 15.42 -18.15 3.76
N SER A 282 15.31 -18.43 2.46
CA SER A 282 16.44 -18.34 1.52
C SER A 282 16.86 -16.88 1.29
N LEU A 283 15.88 -15.99 1.17
CA LEU A 283 16.14 -14.57 0.99
C LEU A 283 16.72 -13.93 2.26
N SER A 284 16.22 -14.35 3.43
CA SER A 284 16.72 -13.91 4.74
C SER A 284 18.15 -14.37 5.00
N ALA A 285 18.49 -15.60 4.62
CA ALA A 285 19.87 -16.11 4.72
C ALA A 285 20.84 -15.32 3.82
N LEU A 286 20.39 -14.88 2.65
CA LEU A 286 21.23 -14.14 1.70
C LEU A 286 21.40 -12.67 2.08
N LEU A 287 20.31 -11.97 2.43
CA LEU A 287 20.27 -10.51 2.59
C LEU A 287 20.18 -10.04 4.04
N GLY A 288 19.90 -10.94 4.94
CA GLY A 288 19.41 -10.66 6.28
C GLY A 288 17.89 -10.40 6.30
N PRO A 289 17.22 -10.79 7.39
CA PRO A 289 15.75 -10.83 7.45
C PRO A 289 15.07 -9.47 7.28
N LEU A 290 15.65 -8.39 7.80
CA LEU A 290 15.06 -7.05 7.65
C LEU A 290 15.06 -6.55 6.20
N LEU A 291 16.13 -6.83 5.44
CA LEU A 291 16.19 -6.44 4.03
C LEU A 291 15.33 -7.36 3.18
N ALA A 292 15.27 -8.65 3.49
CA ALA A 292 14.36 -9.60 2.85
C ALA A 292 12.89 -9.16 3.02
N ALA A 293 12.50 -8.83 4.25
CA ALA A 293 11.17 -8.28 4.56
C ALA A 293 10.88 -7.00 3.75
N ARG A 294 11.84 -6.06 3.71
CA ARG A 294 11.69 -4.81 2.97
C ARG A 294 11.43 -5.05 1.48
N LEU A 295 12.19 -5.95 0.85
CA LEU A 295 12.02 -6.26 -0.58
C LEU A 295 10.67 -6.98 -0.83
N CYS A 296 10.24 -7.85 0.07
CA CYS A 296 8.95 -8.53 -0.03
C CYS A 296 7.78 -7.53 0.04
N VAL A 297 7.79 -6.64 1.02
CA VAL A 297 6.74 -5.62 1.20
C VAL A 297 6.72 -4.67 0.02
N GLU A 298 7.86 -4.19 -0.44
CA GLU A 298 7.97 -3.27 -1.58
C GLU A 298 7.52 -3.92 -2.91
N ALA A 299 7.70 -5.24 -3.02
CA ALA A 299 7.19 -6.01 -4.15
C ALA A 299 5.70 -6.36 -4.03
N HIS A 300 5.03 -6.00 -2.92
CA HIS A 300 3.66 -6.38 -2.58
C HIS A 300 3.45 -7.89 -2.46
N GLY A 301 4.38 -8.57 -1.81
CA GLY A 301 4.29 -9.97 -1.43
C GLY A 301 5.34 -10.89 -2.06
N ARG A 302 5.50 -12.06 -1.43
CA ARG A 302 6.49 -13.08 -1.77
C ARG A 302 6.34 -13.58 -3.20
N MET A 303 5.12 -13.94 -3.61
CA MET A 303 4.85 -14.47 -4.95
C MET A 303 5.15 -13.46 -6.05
N ARG A 304 4.89 -12.18 -5.80
CA ARG A 304 5.21 -11.12 -6.76
C ARG A 304 6.71 -10.86 -6.82
N LEU A 305 7.39 -10.82 -5.68
CA LEU A 305 8.85 -10.69 -5.61
C LEU A 305 9.55 -11.78 -6.44
N ALA A 306 9.10 -13.03 -6.33
CA ALA A 306 9.63 -14.16 -7.07
C ALA A 306 9.51 -14.02 -8.60
N ARG A 307 8.50 -13.29 -9.08
CA ARG A 307 8.29 -13.04 -10.52
C ARG A 307 9.08 -11.84 -11.05
N LEU A 308 9.65 -11.01 -10.18
CA LEU A 308 10.38 -9.82 -10.61
C LEU A 308 11.71 -10.18 -11.27
N PRO A 309 12.06 -9.53 -12.40
CA PRO A 309 13.39 -9.63 -12.98
C PRO A 309 14.45 -9.09 -12.01
N ALA A 310 15.64 -9.65 -12.02
CA ALA A 310 16.75 -9.22 -11.17
C ALA A 310 17.08 -7.72 -11.29
N GLY A 311 16.93 -7.14 -12.49
CA GLY A 311 17.09 -5.70 -12.71
C GLY A 311 16.07 -4.85 -11.94
N THR A 312 14.82 -5.32 -11.82
CA THR A 312 13.78 -4.66 -11.02
C THR A 312 14.09 -4.80 -9.53
N VAL A 313 14.47 -5.99 -9.06
CA VAL A 313 14.91 -6.21 -7.67
C VAL A 313 16.09 -5.29 -7.30
N GLN A 314 17.01 -5.03 -8.25
CA GLN A 314 18.15 -4.14 -8.02
C GLN A 314 17.73 -2.71 -7.67
N VAL A 315 16.67 -2.19 -8.28
CA VAL A 315 16.24 -0.79 -8.16
C VAL A 315 14.94 -0.62 -7.37
N LEU A 316 14.42 -1.69 -6.80
CA LEU A 316 13.20 -1.67 -5.97
C LEU A 316 13.37 -0.69 -4.80
N GLY A 317 12.41 0.23 -4.63
CA GLY A 317 12.49 1.35 -3.68
C GLY A 317 13.26 2.58 -4.21
N ALA A 318 13.62 2.60 -5.51
CA ALA A 318 14.21 3.76 -6.17
C ALA A 318 13.32 4.32 -7.30
N GLU A 319 12.01 4.11 -7.22
CA GLU A 319 11.03 4.44 -8.27
C GLU A 319 11.08 5.92 -8.63
N LYS A 320 11.17 6.81 -7.64
CA LYS A 320 11.27 8.27 -7.88
C LYS A 320 12.49 8.63 -8.72
N ALA A 321 13.65 8.03 -8.42
CA ALA A 321 14.89 8.26 -9.19
C ALA A 321 14.80 7.63 -10.59
N PHE A 322 14.15 6.47 -10.71
CA PHE A 322 13.92 5.81 -11.98
C PHE A 322 12.99 6.63 -12.89
N PHE A 323 11.87 7.12 -12.37
CA PHE A 323 10.97 7.99 -13.13
C PHE A 323 11.61 9.34 -13.48
N ASN A 324 12.45 9.88 -12.60
CA ASN A 324 13.21 11.09 -12.92
C ASN A 324 14.18 10.84 -14.08
N HIS A 325 14.87 9.69 -14.08
CA HIS A 325 15.71 9.28 -15.21
C HIS A 325 14.92 9.25 -16.54
N LEU A 326 13.73 8.62 -16.54
CA LEU A 326 12.88 8.54 -17.74
C LEU A 326 12.40 9.90 -18.22
N LYS A 327 12.07 10.83 -17.31
CA LYS A 327 11.52 12.15 -17.65
C LYS A 327 12.58 13.17 -18.05
N THR A 328 13.75 13.14 -17.39
CA THR A 328 14.75 14.21 -17.52
C THR A 328 16.07 13.76 -18.14
N GLY A 329 16.24 12.45 -18.40
CA GLY A 329 17.53 11.90 -18.85
C GLY A 329 18.60 11.89 -17.74
N ALA A 330 18.25 12.13 -16.47
CA ALA A 330 19.17 12.01 -15.34
C ALA A 330 19.80 10.60 -15.29
N PRO A 331 20.97 10.41 -14.68
CA PRO A 331 21.58 9.08 -14.59
C PRO A 331 20.63 8.07 -13.91
N PRO A 332 20.54 6.82 -14.43
CA PRO A 332 19.66 5.82 -13.85
C PRO A 332 20.12 5.41 -12.45
N PRO A 333 19.18 5.04 -11.55
CA PRO A 333 19.54 4.57 -10.22
C PRO A 333 20.36 3.28 -10.31
N LYS A 334 21.45 3.20 -9.54
CA LYS A 334 22.33 2.02 -9.51
C LYS A 334 21.81 0.92 -8.59
N HIS A 335 20.99 1.28 -7.61
CA HIS A 335 20.45 0.41 -6.58
C HIS A 335 19.26 1.11 -5.88
N GLY A 336 18.33 0.33 -5.36
CA GLY A 336 17.25 0.74 -4.46
C GLY A 336 17.53 0.28 -3.02
N HIS A 337 16.54 -0.34 -2.36
CA HIS A 337 16.66 -0.86 -0.99
C HIS A 337 17.82 -1.83 -0.78
N ILE A 338 18.21 -2.56 -1.82
CA ILE A 338 19.37 -3.47 -1.79
C ILE A 338 20.69 -2.78 -1.35
N PHE A 339 20.75 -1.43 -1.42
CA PHE A 339 21.89 -0.65 -0.91
C PHE A 339 22.11 -0.82 0.59
N MET A 340 21.08 -1.18 1.35
CA MET A 340 21.20 -1.45 2.79
C MET A 340 22.12 -2.65 3.07
N HIS A 341 22.34 -3.53 2.09
CA HIS A 341 23.24 -4.66 2.26
C HIS A 341 24.70 -4.19 2.45
N PRO A 342 25.43 -4.67 3.48
CA PRO A 342 26.79 -4.21 3.82
C PRO A 342 27.77 -4.32 2.66
N TRP A 343 27.65 -5.35 1.84
CA TRP A 343 28.54 -5.53 0.68
C TRP A 343 28.39 -4.44 -0.38
N ILE A 344 27.26 -3.75 -0.44
CA ILE A 344 27.03 -2.64 -1.36
C ILE A 344 27.38 -1.32 -0.69
N SER A 345 26.84 -1.06 0.50
CA SER A 345 27.00 0.23 1.18
C SER A 345 28.44 0.54 1.58
N ARG A 346 29.19 -0.47 2.01
CA ARG A 346 30.60 -0.34 2.42
C ARG A 346 31.60 -0.42 1.28
N SER A 347 31.17 -0.82 0.07
CA SER A 347 32.05 -0.92 -1.11
C SER A 347 32.38 0.46 -1.69
N PRO A 348 33.54 0.59 -2.39
CA PRO A 348 33.87 1.78 -3.15
C PRO A 348 32.79 2.12 -4.19
N ARG A 349 32.54 3.41 -4.42
CA ARG A 349 31.44 3.89 -5.29
C ARG A 349 31.48 3.31 -6.72
N TRP A 350 32.67 3.04 -7.24
CA TRP A 350 32.84 2.54 -8.60
C TRP A 350 32.45 1.07 -8.81
N VAL A 351 32.45 0.23 -7.76
CA VAL A 351 32.02 -1.19 -7.84
C VAL A 351 30.60 -1.43 -7.37
N ARG A 352 29.96 -0.49 -6.64
CA ARG A 352 28.64 -0.68 -6.03
C ARG A 352 27.60 -1.21 -7.00
N GLY A 353 27.55 -0.66 -8.22
CA GLY A 353 26.57 -1.11 -9.23
C GLY A 353 26.79 -2.55 -9.69
N LYS A 354 28.06 -3.03 -9.78
CA LYS A 354 28.37 -4.42 -10.12
C LYS A 354 27.94 -5.36 -9.00
N ILE A 355 28.28 -5.03 -7.74
CA ILE A 355 27.89 -5.82 -6.57
C ILE A 355 26.36 -5.85 -6.41
N ALA A 356 25.69 -4.71 -6.56
CA ALA A 356 24.22 -4.62 -6.48
C ALA A 356 23.57 -5.53 -7.53
N ARG A 357 24.07 -5.57 -8.77
CA ARG A 357 23.56 -6.47 -9.81
C ARG A 357 23.73 -7.94 -9.46
N THR A 358 24.89 -8.32 -8.92
CA THR A 358 25.16 -9.71 -8.52
C THR A 358 24.26 -10.14 -7.36
N ILE A 359 24.11 -9.28 -6.33
CA ILE A 359 23.24 -9.55 -5.19
C ILE A 359 21.79 -9.63 -5.65
N ALA A 360 21.32 -8.71 -6.50
CA ALA A 360 19.97 -8.73 -7.03
C ALA A 360 19.65 -10.00 -7.84
N ALA A 361 20.60 -10.48 -8.65
CA ALA A 361 20.43 -11.73 -9.37
C ALA A 361 20.28 -12.93 -8.43
N ARG A 362 21.09 -13.00 -7.37
CA ARG A 362 20.97 -14.05 -6.35
C ARG A 362 19.69 -13.91 -5.52
N ALA A 363 19.32 -12.69 -5.15
CA ALA A 363 18.08 -12.40 -4.44
C ALA A 363 16.83 -12.82 -5.26
N SER A 364 16.82 -12.57 -6.57
CA SER A 364 15.75 -13.04 -7.45
C SER A 364 15.64 -14.57 -7.51
N ILE A 365 16.77 -15.29 -7.39
CA ILE A 365 16.76 -16.77 -7.30
C ILE A 365 16.25 -17.20 -5.93
N ALA A 366 16.76 -16.62 -4.84
CA ALA A 366 16.35 -16.93 -3.47
C ALA A 366 14.83 -16.71 -3.28
N ALA A 367 14.30 -15.60 -3.80
CA ALA A 367 12.86 -15.32 -3.75
C ALA A 367 12.01 -16.36 -4.49
N LYS A 368 12.55 -16.97 -5.58
CA LYS A 368 11.86 -18.08 -6.28
C LYS A 368 11.91 -19.39 -5.51
N VAL A 369 12.95 -19.60 -4.71
CA VAL A 369 13.06 -20.78 -3.86
C VAL A 369 12.06 -20.68 -2.69
N ASP A 370 11.87 -19.48 -2.16
CA ASP A 370 10.94 -19.22 -1.05
C ASP A 370 9.47 -19.24 -1.49
N ALA A 371 9.15 -18.97 -2.78
CA ALA A 371 7.80 -18.89 -3.32
C ALA A 371 7.13 -20.25 -3.53
#